data_f908914475fa4f05eb71568e05326b36
#
_entry.id   f908914475fa4f05eb71568e05326b36
#
_cell.length_a   1.000
_cell.length_b   1.000
_cell.length_c   1.000
_cell.angle_alpha   90.00
_cell.angle_beta   90.00
_cell.angle_gamma   90.00
#
_symmetry.space_group_name_H-M   'P 1'
#
loop_
_entity.id
_entity.type
_entity.pdbx_description
1 polymer ?
#
loop_
_entity_poly.entity_id
_entity_poly.type
_entity_poly.pdbx_seq_one_letter_code
_entity_poly.pdbx_strand_id
1 'polypeptide(L)'
;MSLPSLTQELLQPFSPYQALAQTLLPLTLESDDGSHDVAHLHRIWKNCRRISKLEGGDRRILCAAVLLHDAVAVEKNSPQRHLASRMAAEQATLTLARLEWAPADIAAVAHAIEAHSFSAGIPPQTLEAKILQDADRLDAIGLIGVARCFYIGGRMRSALYDAADPRAEHRQYDDKRFCLDHFETKLFKLQDGFQTAAGRQMAEQRTERMRRFVDDLLEEV
;
A
#
# COMPACT_ATOMS: atom_id res chain seq x y z
N MET A 1 14.32 -7.59 19.41
CA MET A 1 13.19 -8.53 19.36
C MET A 1 13.55 -9.64 18.39
N SER A 2 13.32 -10.93 18.73
CA SER A 2 13.52 -12.02 17.77
C SER A 2 12.47 -11.91 16.67
N LEU A 3 12.89 -12.07 15.41
CA LEU A 3 11.99 -12.15 14.26
C LEU A 3 10.92 -13.22 14.53
N PRO A 4 9.63 -12.97 14.25
CA PRO A 4 8.60 -13.98 14.38
C PRO A 4 8.99 -15.19 13.53
N SER A 5 8.93 -16.39 14.11
CA SER A 5 9.15 -17.61 13.34
C SER A 5 8.14 -17.64 12.20
N LEU A 6 8.61 -17.75 10.94
CA LEU A 6 7.74 -17.84 9.77
C LEU A 6 6.92 -19.12 9.88
N THR A 7 5.68 -18.97 10.28
CA THR A 7 4.75 -20.10 10.34
C THR A 7 4.19 -20.38 8.94
N GLN A 8 3.76 -21.61 8.70
CA GLN A 8 3.13 -21.98 7.44
C GLN A 8 1.87 -21.12 7.17
N GLU A 9 1.18 -20.67 8.21
CA GLU A 9 0.02 -19.79 8.12
C GLU A 9 0.35 -18.42 7.50
N LEU A 10 1.53 -17.85 7.80
CA LEU A 10 2.00 -16.60 7.21
C LEU A 10 2.40 -16.73 5.75
N LEU A 11 2.84 -17.92 5.33
CA LEU A 11 3.29 -18.19 3.96
C LEU A 11 2.14 -18.61 3.03
N GLN A 12 1.10 -19.22 3.58
CA GLN A 12 -0.02 -19.79 2.80
C GLN A 12 -0.71 -18.77 1.86
N PRO A 13 -0.94 -17.49 2.25
CA PRO A 13 -1.53 -16.49 1.37
C PRO A 13 -0.75 -16.23 0.08
N PHE A 14 0.57 -16.49 0.07
CA PHE A 14 1.43 -16.32 -1.11
C PHE A 14 1.41 -17.50 -2.09
N SER A 15 0.57 -18.54 -1.86
CA SER A 15 0.46 -19.67 -2.78
C SER A 15 0.24 -19.20 -4.23
N PRO A 16 0.95 -19.81 -5.24
CA PRO A 16 1.90 -20.93 -5.15
C PRO A 16 3.38 -20.52 -4.87
N TYR A 17 3.65 -19.31 -4.44
CA TYR A 17 5.00 -18.74 -4.25
C TYR A 17 5.48 -18.77 -2.79
N GLN A 18 5.05 -19.76 -2.00
CA GLN A 18 5.40 -19.84 -0.57
C GLN A 18 6.91 -19.93 -0.34
N ALA A 19 7.63 -20.70 -1.18
CA ALA A 19 9.07 -20.81 -1.09
C ALA A 19 9.77 -19.45 -1.31
N LEU A 20 9.28 -18.65 -2.25
CA LEU A 20 9.76 -17.29 -2.47
C LEU A 20 9.47 -16.40 -1.27
N ALA A 21 8.25 -16.46 -0.74
CA ALA A 21 7.87 -15.72 0.46
C ALA A 21 8.70 -16.12 1.67
N GLN A 22 8.99 -17.40 1.86
CA GLN A 22 9.87 -17.90 2.94
C GLN A 22 11.28 -17.31 2.87
N THR A 23 11.79 -17.08 1.65
CA THR A 23 13.11 -16.49 1.44
C THR A 23 13.12 -14.97 1.63
N LEU A 24 12.09 -14.28 1.15
CA LEU A 24 12.10 -12.81 1.07
C LEU A 24 11.45 -12.10 2.27
N LEU A 25 10.43 -12.68 2.91
CA LEU A 25 9.74 -12.07 4.05
C LEU A 25 10.68 -11.65 5.20
N PRO A 26 11.69 -12.43 5.59
CA PRO A 26 12.60 -12.03 6.67
C PRO A 26 13.29 -10.68 6.43
N LEU A 27 13.46 -10.31 5.16
CA LEU A 27 14.17 -9.08 4.77
C LEU A 27 13.31 -7.81 4.91
N THR A 28 12.01 -7.98 5.14
CA THR A 28 11.03 -6.88 5.21
C THR A 28 10.40 -6.70 6.59
N LEU A 29 10.58 -7.67 7.49
CA LEU A 29 9.95 -7.67 8.82
C LEU A 29 10.69 -6.82 9.87
N GLU A 30 11.77 -6.14 9.51
CA GLU A 30 12.56 -5.33 10.44
C GLU A 30 11.91 -3.97 10.75
N SER A 31 10.88 -3.56 10.02
CA SER A 31 10.18 -2.28 10.23
C SER A 31 8.84 -2.48 10.92
N ASP A 32 8.78 -2.26 12.23
CA ASP A 32 7.55 -2.32 13.03
C ASP A 32 6.96 -0.91 13.22
N ASP A 33 6.30 -0.38 12.17
CA ASP A 33 5.52 0.85 12.27
C ASP A 33 4.00 0.60 12.45
N GLY A 34 3.59 -0.68 12.53
CA GLY A 34 2.20 -1.13 12.69
C GLY A 34 1.31 -0.86 11.47
N SER A 35 1.84 -0.31 10.39
CA SER A 35 1.11 -0.02 9.16
C SER A 35 1.67 -0.75 7.93
N HIS A 36 2.92 -1.24 7.99
CA HIS A 36 3.60 -2.02 6.94
C HIS A 36 4.01 -3.40 7.48
N ASP A 37 3.06 -4.09 8.08
CA ASP A 37 3.20 -5.44 8.64
C ASP A 37 2.93 -6.54 7.58
N VAL A 38 3.08 -7.81 7.98
CA VAL A 38 2.77 -8.95 7.12
C VAL A 38 1.33 -8.91 6.60
N ALA A 39 0.38 -8.39 7.39
CA ALA A 39 -1.01 -8.27 6.97
C ALA A 39 -1.16 -7.26 5.81
N HIS A 40 -0.37 -6.19 5.78
CA HIS A 40 -0.28 -5.28 4.63
C HIS A 40 0.19 -6.03 3.38
N LEU A 41 1.30 -6.79 3.45
CA LEU A 41 1.81 -7.57 2.32
C LEU A 41 0.77 -8.59 1.81
N HIS A 42 0.05 -9.26 2.70
CA HIS A 42 -1.04 -10.17 2.33
C HIS A 42 -2.17 -9.45 1.58
N ARG A 43 -2.55 -8.23 2.01
CA ARG A 43 -3.59 -7.44 1.35
C ARG A 43 -3.14 -6.95 -0.02
N ILE A 44 -1.88 -6.47 -0.14
CA ILE A 44 -1.29 -6.08 -1.43
C ILE A 44 -1.24 -7.27 -2.37
N TRP A 45 -0.74 -8.41 -1.93
CA TRP A 45 -0.70 -9.62 -2.75
C TRP A 45 -2.09 -10.07 -3.20
N LYS A 46 -3.08 -10.03 -2.32
CA LYS A 46 -4.48 -10.31 -2.67
C LYS A 46 -5.00 -9.37 -3.75
N ASN A 47 -4.69 -8.06 -3.65
CA ASN A 47 -5.06 -7.07 -4.65
C ASN A 47 -4.34 -7.35 -5.98
N CYS A 48 -3.01 -7.58 -5.98
CA CYS A 48 -2.24 -7.94 -7.17
C CYS A 48 -2.82 -9.17 -7.88
N ARG A 49 -3.15 -10.23 -7.14
CA ARG A 49 -3.78 -11.43 -7.70
C ARG A 49 -5.14 -11.15 -8.35
N ARG A 50 -5.94 -10.28 -7.78
CA ARG A 50 -7.25 -9.89 -8.33
C ARG A 50 -7.11 -9.10 -9.61
N ILE A 51 -6.22 -8.11 -9.61
CA ILE A 51 -5.96 -7.28 -10.79
C ILE A 51 -5.33 -8.14 -11.89
N SER A 52 -4.28 -8.90 -11.59
CA SER A 52 -3.58 -9.73 -12.58
C SER A 52 -4.45 -10.86 -13.16
N LYS A 53 -5.51 -11.27 -12.48
CA LYS A 53 -6.48 -12.22 -13.04
C LYS A 53 -7.23 -11.66 -14.25
N LEU A 54 -7.42 -10.34 -14.29
CA LEU A 54 -8.16 -9.63 -15.34
C LEU A 54 -7.24 -8.97 -16.36
N GLU A 55 -6.12 -8.43 -15.92
CA GLU A 55 -5.19 -7.64 -16.73
C GLU A 55 -4.00 -8.46 -17.29
N GLY A 56 -3.70 -9.63 -16.70
CA GLY A 56 -2.48 -10.39 -16.99
C GLY A 56 -1.30 -10.00 -16.11
N GLY A 57 -0.09 -10.11 -16.64
CA GLY A 57 1.17 -9.84 -15.93
C GLY A 57 1.78 -11.07 -15.26
N ASP A 58 3.10 -11.04 -15.05
CA ASP A 58 3.84 -12.12 -14.42
C ASP A 58 3.66 -12.09 -12.90
N ARG A 59 3.00 -13.14 -12.37
CA ARG A 59 2.71 -13.25 -10.94
C ARG A 59 3.93 -13.56 -10.09
N ARG A 60 5.00 -14.14 -10.66
CA ARG A 60 6.25 -14.38 -9.93
C ARG A 60 6.97 -13.05 -9.70
N ILE A 61 7.03 -12.18 -10.71
CA ILE A 61 7.55 -10.82 -10.61
C ILE A 61 6.73 -10.01 -9.63
N LEU A 62 5.39 -10.05 -9.73
CA LEU A 62 4.49 -9.36 -8.80
C LEU A 62 4.67 -9.82 -7.36
N CYS A 63 4.83 -11.13 -7.12
CA CYS A 63 5.03 -11.66 -5.77
C CYS A 63 6.34 -11.15 -5.16
N ALA A 64 7.44 -11.20 -5.91
CA ALA A 64 8.73 -10.68 -5.46
C ALA A 64 8.66 -9.17 -5.19
N ALA A 65 8.03 -8.41 -6.08
CA ALA A 65 7.85 -6.98 -5.93
C ALA A 65 7.01 -6.63 -4.69
N VAL A 66 5.91 -7.34 -4.44
CA VAL A 66 5.10 -7.19 -3.21
C VAL A 66 5.92 -7.46 -1.96
N LEU A 67 6.74 -8.52 -1.96
CA LEU A 67 7.53 -8.89 -0.79
C LEU A 67 8.65 -7.91 -0.48
N LEU A 68 9.14 -7.16 -1.48
CA LEU A 68 10.33 -6.30 -1.35
C LEU A 68 10.03 -4.80 -1.46
N HIS A 69 8.79 -4.36 -1.79
CA HIS A 69 8.53 -2.95 -2.11
C HIS A 69 8.79 -1.99 -0.93
N ASP A 70 8.58 -2.44 0.29
CA ASP A 70 8.80 -1.69 1.54
C ASP A 70 9.97 -2.27 2.38
N ALA A 71 10.95 -2.96 1.74
CA ALA A 71 12.10 -3.55 2.42
C ALA A 71 13.05 -2.51 3.06
N VAL A 72 12.93 -1.24 2.68
CA VAL A 72 13.69 -0.13 3.27
C VAL A 72 12.76 0.82 4.00
N ALA A 73 12.87 0.85 5.33
CA ALA A 73 12.11 1.76 6.17
C ALA A 73 12.76 3.16 6.15
N VAL A 74 12.01 4.15 5.66
CA VAL A 74 12.38 5.57 5.76
C VAL A 74 11.25 6.30 6.49
N GLU A 75 11.57 7.02 7.56
CA GLU A 75 10.60 7.75 8.36
C GLU A 75 9.77 8.74 7.52
N LYS A 76 8.44 8.84 7.83
CA LYS A 76 7.49 9.68 7.06
C LYS A 76 7.86 11.16 7.02
N ASN A 77 8.53 11.66 8.06
CA ASN A 77 9.02 13.04 8.19
C ASN A 77 10.46 13.23 7.69
N SER A 78 11.12 12.18 7.20
CA SER A 78 12.47 12.27 6.65
C SER A 78 12.49 13.02 5.32
N PRO A 79 13.46 13.92 5.09
CA PRO A 79 13.68 14.54 3.78
C PRO A 79 14.02 13.53 2.68
N GLN A 80 14.46 12.32 3.06
CA GLN A 80 14.78 11.22 2.13
C GLN A 80 13.57 10.33 1.80
N ARG A 81 12.36 10.64 2.28
CA ARG A 81 11.16 9.82 2.03
C ARG A 81 10.91 9.55 0.55
N HIS A 82 11.19 10.51 -0.33
CA HIS A 82 11.05 10.38 -1.78
C HIS A 82 12.04 9.39 -2.42
N LEU A 83 13.11 8.99 -1.70
CA LEU A 83 14.10 8.01 -2.15
C LEU A 83 13.81 6.59 -1.68
N ALA A 84 12.86 6.39 -0.77
CA ALA A 84 12.59 5.09 -0.12
C ALA A 84 12.36 3.96 -1.14
N SER A 85 11.51 4.19 -2.17
CA SER A 85 11.22 3.17 -3.18
C SER A 85 12.43 2.86 -4.08
N ARG A 86 13.29 3.83 -4.34
CA ARG A 86 14.55 3.62 -5.08
C ARG A 86 15.52 2.77 -4.26
N MET A 87 15.70 3.09 -2.99
CA MET A 87 16.54 2.30 -2.07
C MET A 87 16.01 0.87 -1.93
N ALA A 88 14.70 0.69 -1.84
CA ALA A 88 14.08 -0.64 -1.83
C ALA A 88 14.32 -1.40 -3.14
N ALA A 89 14.24 -0.73 -4.31
CA ALA A 89 14.52 -1.32 -5.60
C ALA A 89 16.00 -1.74 -5.75
N GLU A 90 16.93 -0.93 -5.26
CA GLU A 90 18.36 -1.27 -5.22
C GLU A 90 18.63 -2.49 -4.34
N GLN A 91 18.05 -2.52 -3.14
CA GLN A 91 18.16 -3.68 -2.25
C GLN A 91 17.53 -4.94 -2.86
N ALA A 92 16.37 -4.82 -3.51
CA ALA A 92 15.73 -5.92 -4.22
C ALA A 92 16.61 -6.45 -5.35
N THR A 93 17.25 -5.57 -6.13
CA THR A 93 18.18 -5.93 -7.19
C THR A 93 19.34 -6.77 -6.66
N LEU A 94 19.99 -6.33 -5.59
CA LEU A 94 21.10 -7.07 -4.98
C LEU A 94 20.65 -8.42 -4.40
N THR A 95 19.48 -8.46 -3.80
CA THR A 95 18.91 -9.68 -3.21
C THR A 95 18.58 -10.72 -4.29
N LEU A 96 17.88 -10.30 -5.34
CA LEU A 96 17.48 -11.20 -6.41
C LEU A 96 18.67 -11.68 -7.27
N ALA A 97 19.70 -10.84 -7.42
CA ALA A 97 20.95 -11.25 -8.07
C ALA A 97 21.67 -12.37 -7.28
N ARG A 98 21.69 -12.30 -5.94
CA ARG A 98 22.23 -13.37 -5.09
C ARG A 98 21.41 -14.67 -5.16
N LEU A 99 20.12 -14.55 -5.49
CA LEU A 99 19.22 -15.69 -5.69
C LEU A 99 19.20 -16.16 -7.16
N GLU A 100 20.17 -15.71 -7.96
CA GLU A 100 20.39 -16.11 -9.36
C GLU A 100 19.17 -15.91 -10.27
N TRP A 101 18.38 -14.84 -10.03
CA TRP A 101 17.30 -14.47 -10.92
C TRP A 101 17.85 -13.95 -12.27
N ALA A 102 17.09 -14.15 -13.35
CA ALA A 102 17.45 -13.60 -14.65
C ALA A 102 17.49 -12.05 -14.60
N PRO A 103 18.47 -11.40 -15.25
CA PRO A 103 18.60 -9.94 -15.24
C PRO A 103 17.34 -9.20 -15.69
N ALA A 104 16.59 -9.74 -16.64
CA ALA A 104 15.33 -9.16 -17.10
C ALA A 104 14.23 -9.17 -16.01
N ASP A 105 14.13 -10.26 -15.23
CA ASP A 105 13.17 -10.39 -14.11
C ASP A 105 13.55 -9.44 -12.98
N ILE A 106 14.87 -9.33 -12.68
CA ILE A 106 15.38 -8.37 -11.67
C ILE A 106 15.01 -6.95 -12.06
N ALA A 107 15.23 -6.57 -13.31
CA ALA A 107 14.88 -5.23 -13.81
C ALA A 107 13.37 -4.96 -13.72
N ALA A 108 12.53 -5.95 -14.04
CA ALA A 108 11.07 -5.83 -13.93
C ALA A 108 10.60 -5.66 -12.48
N VAL A 109 11.15 -6.43 -11.54
CA VAL A 109 10.85 -6.29 -10.10
C VAL A 109 11.31 -4.93 -9.59
N ALA A 110 12.55 -4.52 -9.91
CA ALA A 110 13.11 -3.24 -9.46
C ALA A 110 12.27 -2.05 -9.95
N HIS A 111 11.87 -2.06 -11.24
CA HIS A 111 11.02 -1.01 -11.79
C HIS A 111 9.64 -0.98 -11.11
N ALA A 112 9.03 -2.15 -10.85
CA ALA A 112 7.76 -2.21 -10.16
C ALA A 112 7.85 -1.62 -8.75
N ILE A 113 8.92 -1.94 -8.01
CA ILE A 113 9.19 -1.38 -6.68
C ILE A 113 9.45 0.12 -6.75
N GLU A 114 10.29 0.58 -7.67
CA GLU A 114 10.62 2.00 -7.78
C GLU A 114 9.39 2.85 -8.09
N ALA A 115 8.53 2.38 -9.00
CA ALA A 115 7.36 3.10 -9.49
C ALA A 115 6.10 2.96 -8.61
N HIS A 116 6.10 2.10 -7.56
CA HIS A 116 4.89 1.94 -6.74
C HIS A 116 4.57 3.18 -5.91
N SER A 117 5.61 3.88 -5.42
CA SER A 117 5.46 4.99 -4.49
C SER A 117 4.95 6.26 -5.16
N PHE A 118 3.88 6.84 -4.61
CA PHE A 118 3.37 8.13 -5.08
C PHE A 118 4.41 9.27 -4.91
N SER A 119 5.15 9.27 -3.82
CA SER A 119 6.13 10.32 -3.49
C SER A 119 7.37 10.30 -4.39
N ALA A 120 7.67 9.16 -5.01
CA ALA A 120 8.81 9.05 -5.94
C ALA A 120 8.53 9.69 -7.31
N GLY A 121 7.25 9.85 -7.69
CA GLY A 121 6.85 10.49 -8.95
C GLY A 121 7.31 9.74 -10.21
N ILE A 122 7.60 8.43 -10.10
CA ILE A 122 8.09 7.61 -11.21
C ILE A 122 6.89 6.96 -11.91
N PRO A 123 6.68 7.20 -13.22
CA PRO A 123 5.58 6.59 -13.95
C PRO A 123 5.77 5.06 -14.07
N PRO A 124 4.74 4.24 -13.76
CA PRO A 124 4.81 2.80 -13.96
C PRO A 124 4.70 2.47 -15.46
N GLN A 125 5.75 1.91 -16.05
CA GLN A 125 5.81 1.61 -17.49
C GLN A 125 5.37 0.18 -17.80
N THR A 126 5.75 -0.79 -16.95
CA THR A 126 5.35 -2.19 -17.15
C THR A 126 3.98 -2.48 -16.53
N LEU A 127 3.36 -3.57 -16.96
CA LEU A 127 2.08 -3.99 -16.41
C LEU A 127 2.20 -4.36 -14.92
N GLU A 128 3.29 -5.00 -14.53
CA GLU A 128 3.57 -5.37 -13.15
C GLU A 128 3.72 -4.12 -12.25
N ALA A 129 4.41 -3.08 -12.75
CA ALA A 129 4.53 -1.80 -12.03
C ALA A 129 3.17 -1.12 -11.84
N LYS A 130 2.31 -1.13 -12.87
CA LYS A 130 0.94 -0.61 -12.79
C LYS A 130 0.10 -1.38 -11.78
N ILE A 131 0.18 -2.72 -11.81
CA ILE A 131 -0.56 -3.60 -10.91
C ILE A 131 -0.11 -3.40 -9.45
N LEU A 132 1.21 -3.34 -9.20
CA LEU A 132 1.72 -3.12 -7.83
C LEU A 132 1.31 -1.76 -7.28
N GLN A 133 1.45 -0.70 -8.09
CA GLN A 133 1.04 0.65 -7.69
C GLN A 133 -0.46 0.71 -7.36
N ASP A 134 -1.31 0.10 -8.19
CA ASP A 134 -2.75 0.03 -7.94
C ASP A 134 -3.07 -0.79 -6.69
N ALA A 135 -2.39 -1.94 -6.51
CA ALA A 135 -2.61 -2.83 -5.38
C ALA A 135 -2.25 -2.16 -4.03
N ASP A 136 -1.16 -1.41 -3.98
CA ASP A 136 -0.75 -0.64 -2.81
C ASP A 136 -1.72 0.51 -2.53
N ARG A 137 -2.09 1.30 -3.54
CA ARG A 137 -3.07 2.38 -3.40
C ARG A 137 -4.43 1.88 -2.92
N LEU A 138 -4.86 0.70 -3.36
CA LEU A 138 -6.07 0.06 -2.86
C LEU A 138 -6.02 -0.19 -1.34
N ASP A 139 -4.86 -0.43 -0.73
CA ASP A 139 -4.74 -0.62 0.71
C ASP A 139 -4.91 0.69 1.51
N ALA A 140 -4.81 1.83 0.84
CA ALA A 140 -5.04 3.14 1.45
C ALA A 140 -6.53 3.57 1.46
N ILE A 141 -7.42 2.85 0.76
CA ILE A 141 -8.84 3.19 0.60
C ILE A 141 -9.77 2.03 0.98
N GLY A 142 -11.08 2.29 1.03
CA GLY A 142 -12.07 1.34 1.53
C GLY A 142 -12.03 1.23 3.05
N LEU A 143 -12.61 0.17 3.63
CA LEU A 143 -12.71 0.02 5.08
C LEU A 143 -11.34 -0.12 5.77
N ILE A 144 -10.32 -0.63 5.09
CA ILE A 144 -8.94 -0.61 5.59
C ILE A 144 -8.44 0.84 5.66
N GLY A 145 -8.70 1.65 4.63
CA GLY A 145 -8.38 3.08 4.64
C GLY A 145 -9.05 3.83 5.79
N VAL A 146 -10.34 3.55 6.04
CA VAL A 146 -11.08 4.07 7.20
C VAL A 146 -10.38 3.73 8.51
N ALA A 147 -10.11 2.43 8.74
CA ALA A 147 -9.47 1.97 9.97
C ALA A 147 -8.07 2.60 10.17
N ARG A 148 -7.27 2.70 9.09
CA ARG A 148 -5.94 3.35 9.12
C ARG A 148 -6.04 4.85 9.40
N CYS A 149 -7.03 5.54 8.83
CA CYS A 149 -7.24 6.96 9.06
C CYS A 149 -7.43 7.25 10.56
N PHE A 150 -8.35 6.54 11.22
CA PHE A 150 -8.61 6.74 12.65
C PHE A 150 -7.48 6.22 13.54
N TYR A 151 -6.82 5.12 13.17
CA TYR A 151 -5.64 4.62 13.89
C TYR A 151 -4.50 5.64 13.90
N ILE A 152 -4.19 6.21 12.73
CA ILE A 152 -3.13 7.22 12.59
C ILE A 152 -3.54 8.53 13.27
N GLY A 153 -4.81 8.96 13.10
CA GLY A 153 -5.36 10.13 13.76
C GLY A 153 -5.25 10.03 15.29
N GLY A 154 -5.58 8.88 15.88
CA GLY A 154 -5.41 8.64 17.31
C GLY A 154 -3.95 8.75 17.77
N ARG A 155 -3.00 8.23 17.00
CA ARG A 155 -1.55 8.40 17.27
C ARG A 155 -1.09 9.85 17.17
N MET A 156 -1.68 10.63 16.27
CA MET A 156 -1.40 12.06 16.08
C MET A 156 -2.19 12.95 17.06
N ARG A 157 -3.10 12.38 17.87
CA ARG A 157 -4.03 13.09 18.75
C ARG A 157 -4.99 14.01 18.01
N SER A 158 -5.31 13.69 16.76
CA SER A 158 -6.36 14.36 16.01
C SER A 158 -7.73 13.98 16.56
N ALA A 159 -8.68 14.93 16.56
CA ALA A 159 -10.06 14.65 16.89
C ALA A 159 -10.73 13.84 15.74
N LEU A 160 -11.84 13.15 16.04
CA LEU A 160 -12.59 12.42 15.03
C LEU A 160 -13.14 13.38 13.97
N TYR A 161 -13.76 14.47 14.43
CA TYR A 161 -14.36 15.54 13.62
C TYR A 161 -14.42 16.84 14.44
N ASP A 162 -14.77 17.94 13.81
CA ASP A 162 -15.08 19.21 14.49
C ASP A 162 -16.50 19.14 15.06
N ALA A 163 -16.66 19.25 16.38
CA ALA A 163 -17.97 19.14 17.04
C ALA A 163 -18.93 20.28 16.70
N ALA A 164 -18.43 21.44 16.26
CA ALA A 164 -19.26 22.59 15.88
C ALA A 164 -19.65 22.59 14.40
N ASP A 165 -18.82 21.94 13.53
CA ASP A 165 -19.03 21.88 12.08
C ASP A 165 -18.43 20.58 11.52
N PRO A 166 -19.09 19.42 11.78
CA PRO A 166 -18.57 18.10 11.37
C PRO A 166 -18.38 17.93 9.87
N ARG A 167 -19.20 18.62 9.07
CA ARG A 167 -19.18 18.57 7.58
C ARG A 167 -18.24 19.61 6.95
N ALA A 168 -17.62 20.49 7.77
CA ALA A 168 -16.85 21.63 7.30
C ALA A 168 -17.59 22.52 6.30
N GLU A 169 -18.88 22.79 6.57
CA GLU A 169 -19.72 23.66 5.72
C GLU A 169 -19.35 25.13 5.82
N HIS A 170 -18.79 25.54 6.98
CA HIS A 170 -18.45 26.94 7.29
C HIS A 170 -16.98 27.17 7.62
N ARG A 171 -16.13 26.16 7.44
CA ARG A 171 -14.69 26.20 7.66
C ARG A 171 -13.91 25.51 6.54
N GLN A 172 -12.63 25.74 6.46
CA GLN A 172 -11.75 24.96 5.60
C GLN A 172 -11.44 23.60 6.25
N TYR A 173 -11.20 22.59 5.42
CA TYR A 173 -10.71 21.28 5.89
C TYR A 173 -9.34 21.42 6.56
N ASP A 174 -9.18 20.72 7.69
CA ASP A 174 -7.93 20.61 8.43
C ASP A 174 -7.68 19.14 8.83
N ASP A 175 -7.10 18.38 7.94
CA ASP A 175 -6.85 16.93 8.13
C ASP A 175 -5.74 16.60 9.13
N LYS A 176 -5.05 17.62 9.66
CA LYS A 176 -4.14 17.46 10.81
C LYS A 176 -4.88 17.47 12.14
N ARG A 177 -5.99 18.19 12.20
CA ARG A 177 -6.81 18.32 13.41
C ARG A 177 -7.96 17.33 13.45
N PHE A 178 -8.56 17.00 12.31
CA PHE A 178 -9.79 16.22 12.23
C PHE A 178 -9.66 15.04 11.25
N CYS A 179 -9.94 13.84 11.72
CA CYS A 179 -9.85 12.61 10.92
C CYS A 179 -10.82 12.62 9.72
N LEU A 180 -12.06 13.13 9.92
CA LEU A 180 -13.04 13.17 8.83
C LEU A 180 -12.61 14.05 7.67
N ASP A 181 -11.92 15.14 7.95
CA ASP A 181 -11.43 16.05 6.90
C ASP A 181 -10.45 15.34 5.95
N HIS A 182 -9.72 14.33 6.44
CA HIS A 182 -8.78 13.56 5.62
C HIS A 182 -9.46 12.77 4.49
N PHE A 183 -10.73 12.43 4.65
CA PHE A 183 -11.48 11.78 3.58
C PHE A 183 -11.62 12.71 2.38
N GLU A 184 -11.98 13.97 2.58
CA GLU A 184 -12.16 14.96 1.51
C GLU A 184 -10.83 15.49 0.98
N THR A 185 -9.86 15.73 1.87
CA THR A 185 -8.58 16.31 1.44
C THR A 185 -7.76 15.32 0.64
N LYS A 186 -7.87 14.01 0.92
CA LYS A 186 -7.00 12.99 0.34
C LYS A 186 -7.71 11.70 -0.11
N LEU A 187 -8.43 11.00 0.78
CA LEU A 187 -8.80 9.60 0.53
C LEU A 187 -9.74 9.45 -0.67
N PHE A 188 -10.73 10.31 -0.83
CA PHE A 188 -11.65 10.27 -1.98
C PHE A 188 -10.97 10.59 -3.31
N LYS A 189 -9.88 11.40 -3.28
CA LYS A 189 -9.12 11.77 -4.48
C LYS A 189 -8.20 10.66 -4.98
N LEU A 190 -7.91 9.66 -4.13
CA LEU A 190 -7.01 8.57 -4.52
C LEU A 190 -7.58 7.70 -5.66
N GLN A 191 -8.90 7.66 -5.84
CA GLN A 191 -9.53 6.89 -6.91
C GLN A 191 -9.09 7.31 -8.32
N ASP A 192 -8.68 8.58 -8.52
CA ASP A 192 -8.35 9.13 -9.84
C ASP A 192 -6.97 8.71 -10.34
N GLY A 193 -6.15 8.10 -9.49
CA GLY A 193 -4.74 7.79 -9.79
C GLY A 193 -4.45 6.35 -10.23
N PHE A 194 -5.46 5.51 -10.48
CA PHE A 194 -5.27 4.10 -10.80
C PHE A 194 -4.91 3.88 -12.27
N GLN A 195 -4.00 2.93 -12.52
CA GLN A 195 -3.38 2.68 -13.81
C GLN A 195 -4.14 1.65 -14.65
N THR A 196 -4.66 0.57 -14.01
CA THR A 196 -5.34 -0.54 -14.68
C THR A 196 -6.86 -0.36 -14.66
N ALA A 197 -7.57 -0.99 -15.60
CA ALA A 197 -9.05 -0.96 -15.62
C ALA A 197 -9.62 -1.69 -14.39
N ALA A 198 -9.07 -2.83 -14.04
CA ALA A 198 -9.46 -3.59 -12.86
C ALA A 198 -9.17 -2.82 -11.55
N GLY A 199 -8.02 -2.14 -11.47
CA GLY A 199 -7.66 -1.28 -10.34
C GLY A 199 -8.64 -0.14 -10.15
N ARG A 200 -9.02 0.57 -11.22
CA ARG A 200 -10.03 1.65 -11.19
C ARG A 200 -11.39 1.15 -10.69
N GLN A 201 -11.89 0.04 -11.25
CA GLN A 201 -13.16 -0.53 -10.81
C GLN A 201 -13.15 -0.90 -9.32
N MET A 202 -12.04 -1.49 -8.82
CA MET A 202 -11.90 -1.81 -7.41
C MET A 202 -11.79 -0.55 -6.53
N ALA A 203 -11.17 0.51 -7.03
CA ALA A 203 -11.05 1.79 -6.34
C ALA A 203 -12.39 2.49 -6.20
N GLU A 204 -13.19 2.53 -7.26
CA GLU A 204 -14.56 3.08 -7.23
C GLU A 204 -15.41 2.38 -6.17
N GLN A 205 -15.42 1.04 -6.15
CA GLN A 205 -16.15 0.26 -5.15
C GLN A 205 -15.69 0.54 -3.70
N ARG A 206 -14.38 0.76 -3.49
CA ARG A 206 -13.83 1.07 -2.17
C ARG A 206 -14.14 2.50 -1.76
N THR A 207 -14.08 3.44 -2.67
CA THR A 207 -14.42 4.85 -2.42
C THR A 207 -15.89 4.98 -2.06
N GLU A 208 -16.77 4.28 -2.75
CA GLU A 208 -18.21 4.25 -2.44
C GLU A 208 -18.48 3.70 -1.02
N ARG A 209 -17.71 2.70 -0.57
CA ARG A 209 -17.82 2.22 0.81
C ARG A 209 -17.34 3.24 1.84
N MET A 210 -16.33 4.04 1.50
CA MET A 210 -15.86 5.12 2.37
C MET A 210 -16.89 6.25 2.45
N ARG A 211 -17.53 6.61 1.32
CA ARG A 211 -18.59 7.63 1.32
C ARG A 211 -19.75 7.22 2.20
N ARG A 212 -20.26 5.99 2.02
CA ARG A 212 -21.32 5.47 2.90
C ARG A 212 -20.91 5.45 4.37
N PHE A 213 -19.68 5.04 4.67
CA PHE A 213 -19.19 5.09 6.06
C PHE A 213 -19.21 6.52 6.63
N VAL A 214 -18.79 7.52 5.87
CA VAL A 214 -18.80 8.93 6.31
C VAL A 214 -20.22 9.43 6.48
N ASP A 215 -21.13 9.10 5.56
CA ASP A 215 -22.56 9.47 5.65
C ASP A 215 -23.20 8.83 6.90
N ASP A 216 -23.04 7.50 7.09
CA ASP A 216 -23.57 6.77 8.25
C ASP A 216 -23.00 7.37 9.57
N LEU A 217 -21.70 7.67 9.64
CA LEU A 217 -21.09 8.29 10.81
C LEU A 217 -21.67 9.68 11.09
N LEU A 218 -21.94 10.47 10.06
CA LEU A 218 -22.51 11.83 10.20
C LEU A 218 -23.99 11.84 10.57
N GLU A 219 -24.70 10.71 10.41
CA GLU A 219 -26.06 10.53 10.95
C GLU A 219 -26.08 10.30 12.47
N GLU A 220 -24.93 9.86 13.05
CA GLU A 220 -24.80 9.62 14.50
C GLU A 220 -24.28 10.86 15.28
N VAL A 221 -24.04 12.00 14.62
CA VAL A 221 -23.35 13.19 15.18
C VAL A 221 -24.29 14.40 15.27
#